data_465042627e6a65a92d706a76b7b6f225
#
_entry.id   465042627e6a65a92d706a76b7b6f225
#
_cell.length_a   1.000
_cell.length_b   1.000
_cell.length_c   1.000
_cell.angle_alpha   90.00
_cell.angle_beta   90.00
_cell.angle_gamma   90.00
#
_symmetry.space_group_name_H-M   'P 1'
#
loop_
_entity.id
_entity.type
_entity.pdbx_description
1 polymer ?
#
loop_
_entity_poly.entity_id
_entity_poly.type
_entity_poly.pdbx_seq_one_letter_code
_entity_poly.pdbx_strand_id
1 'polypeptide(L)'
;TIFILMATASVASVLIPGSKLASLALKLTDSTGVVESIIGRIAGILMWIMGGLFVIGATHAYILPMMPYIQMLMFILSMVTMVMEAMIAAPIWALMHFRLDGQAFVSEHQRAGYMIMFNMFLRIPVAMLGMLLSISVFNATILVMSVTFYPAVQSATEGGGGSGFLGSLIMLGMMTYLHYQIAMRSFALVSAVPGQVGRWF
;
A
#
# COMPACT_ATOMS: atom_id res chain seq x y z
N THR A 1 -10.42 -12.62 8.11
CA THR A 1 -10.06 -14.06 7.93
C THR A 1 -11.27 -14.90 7.54
N ILE A 2 -12.44 -14.74 8.20
CA ILE A 2 -13.67 -15.53 7.91
C ILE A 2 -14.23 -15.20 6.51
N PHE A 3 -14.16 -13.94 6.08
CA PHE A 3 -14.67 -13.51 4.76
C PHE A 3 -13.84 -14.08 3.61
N ILE A 4 -12.52 -14.22 3.78
CA ILE A 4 -11.62 -14.81 2.78
C ILE A 4 -11.89 -16.32 2.67
N LEU A 5 -12.13 -17.01 3.78
CA LEU A 5 -12.46 -18.43 3.83
C LEU A 5 -13.82 -18.72 3.16
N MET A 6 -14.81 -17.85 3.36
CA MET A 6 -16.12 -17.97 2.68
C MET A 6 -16.02 -17.71 1.18
N ALA A 7 -15.22 -16.72 0.76
CA ALA A 7 -15.01 -16.42 -0.66
C ALA A 7 -14.27 -17.56 -1.36
N THR A 8 -13.21 -18.13 -0.76
CA THR A 8 -12.49 -19.28 -1.33
C THR A 8 -13.32 -20.56 -1.37
N ALA A 9 -14.15 -20.80 -0.36
CA ALA A 9 -15.04 -21.97 -0.33
C ALA A 9 -16.13 -21.89 -1.42
N SER A 10 -16.69 -20.70 -1.66
CA SER A 10 -17.68 -20.50 -2.72
C SER A 10 -17.08 -20.61 -4.13
N VAL A 11 -15.82 -20.15 -4.33
CA VAL A 11 -15.09 -20.34 -5.60
C VAL A 11 -14.79 -21.81 -5.87
N ALA A 12 -14.34 -22.54 -4.86
CA ALA A 12 -14.04 -23.97 -4.99
C ALA A 12 -15.28 -24.79 -5.33
N SER A 13 -16.45 -24.45 -4.79
CA SER A 13 -17.71 -25.16 -5.07
C SER A 13 -18.24 -24.93 -6.49
N VAL A 14 -17.87 -23.80 -7.13
CA VAL A 14 -18.27 -23.48 -8.52
C VAL A 14 -17.29 -24.06 -9.54
N LEU A 15 -16.02 -24.22 -9.17
CA LEU A 15 -14.94 -24.70 -10.05
C LEU A 15 -14.77 -26.24 -10.05
N ILE A 16 -15.40 -26.97 -9.11
CA ILE A 16 -15.26 -28.42 -9.06
C ILE A 16 -16.23 -29.08 -10.06
N PRO A 17 -15.74 -29.80 -11.08
CA PRO A 17 -16.60 -30.59 -11.98
C PRO A 17 -17.34 -31.65 -11.15
N GLY A 18 -18.65 -31.57 -11.11
CA GLY A 18 -19.48 -32.48 -10.31
C GLY A 18 -20.38 -31.80 -9.27
N SER A 19 -20.31 -30.44 -9.17
CA SER A 19 -21.27 -29.71 -8.32
C SER A 19 -22.70 -29.87 -8.83
N LYS A 20 -23.68 -29.87 -7.91
CA LYS A 20 -25.12 -29.96 -8.27
C LYS A 20 -25.53 -28.87 -9.27
N LEU A 21 -24.85 -27.74 -9.30
CA LEU A 21 -25.03 -26.65 -10.28
C LEU A 21 -24.55 -27.07 -11.68
N ALA A 22 -23.42 -27.75 -11.79
CA ALA A 22 -22.93 -28.26 -13.07
C ALA A 22 -23.86 -29.36 -13.62
N SER A 23 -24.39 -30.25 -12.79
CA SER A 23 -25.37 -31.28 -13.21
C SER A 23 -26.73 -30.70 -13.57
N LEU A 24 -27.16 -29.60 -12.92
CA LEU A 24 -28.37 -28.85 -13.28
C LEU A 24 -28.19 -28.09 -14.60
N ALA A 25 -27.02 -27.48 -14.80
CA ALA A 25 -26.65 -26.84 -16.06
C ALA A 25 -26.64 -27.85 -17.22
N LEU A 26 -26.04 -29.03 -17.03
CA LEU A 26 -26.04 -30.09 -18.05
C LEU A 26 -27.46 -30.59 -18.41
N LYS A 27 -28.37 -30.71 -17.44
CA LYS A 27 -29.77 -31.07 -17.69
C LYS A 27 -30.56 -30.02 -18.46
N LEU A 28 -30.19 -28.73 -18.31
CA LEU A 28 -30.80 -27.63 -19.06
C LEU A 28 -30.19 -27.46 -20.47
N THR A 29 -28.99 -28.02 -20.70
CA THR A 29 -28.27 -27.91 -21.97
C THR A 29 -28.85 -28.80 -23.08
N ASP A 30 -29.68 -29.80 -22.71
CA ASP A 30 -30.24 -30.77 -23.65
C ASP A 30 -31.39 -30.19 -24.54
N SER A 31 -31.73 -28.89 -24.37
CA SER A 31 -32.87 -28.34 -25.08
C SER A 31 -32.59 -27.18 -26.04
N THR A 32 -31.48 -26.43 -25.97
CA THR A 32 -31.16 -25.42 -27.03
C THR A 32 -29.83 -24.71 -26.78
N GLY A 33 -28.98 -24.45 -27.79
CA GLY A 33 -27.72 -23.68 -27.74
C GLY A 33 -27.83 -22.24 -27.21
N VAL A 34 -29.05 -21.72 -27.04
CA VAL A 34 -29.36 -20.45 -26.42
C VAL A 34 -29.09 -20.48 -24.91
N VAL A 35 -29.45 -21.60 -24.22
CA VAL A 35 -29.24 -21.76 -22.79
C VAL A 35 -27.73 -21.82 -22.47
N GLU A 36 -26.96 -22.54 -23.32
CA GLU A 36 -25.51 -22.65 -23.17
C GLU A 36 -24.82 -21.27 -23.28
N SER A 37 -25.23 -20.42 -24.24
CA SER A 37 -24.70 -19.09 -24.42
C SER A 37 -25.02 -18.13 -23.24
N ILE A 38 -26.21 -18.28 -22.63
CA ILE A 38 -26.63 -17.50 -21.46
C ILE A 38 -25.82 -17.92 -20.22
N ILE A 39 -25.68 -19.22 -20.00
CA ILE A 39 -24.91 -19.78 -18.88
C ILE A 39 -23.43 -19.35 -19.01
N GLY A 40 -22.85 -19.39 -20.21
CA GLY A 40 -21.48 -18.95 -20.47
C GLY A 40 -21.27 -17.47 -20.15
N ARG A 41 -22.24 -16.60 -20.49
CA ARG A 41 -22.19 -15.18 -20.17
C ARG A 41 -22.31 -14.93 -18.67
N ILE A 42 -23.22 -15.59 -18.00
CA ILE A 42 -23.40 -15.49 -16.54
C ILE A 42 -22.13 -15.99 -15.82
N ALA A 43 -21.57 -17.13 -16.23
CA ALA A 43 -20.32 -17.63 -15.70
C ALA A 43 -19.15 -16.65 -15.89
N GLY A 44 -19.07 -16.02 -17.06
CA GLY A 44 -18.08 -14.98 -17.33
C GLY A 44 -18.21 -13.78 -16.38
N ILE A 45 -19.41 -13.26 -16.17
CA ILE A 45 -19.67 -12.17 -15.24
C ILE A 45 -19.30 -12.56 -13.80
N LEU A 46 -19.68 -13.76 -13.37
CA LEU A 46 -19.33 -14.28 -12.04
C LEU A 46 -17.81 -14.39 -11.86
N MET A 47 -17.07 -14.85 -12.86
CA MET A 47 -15.60 -14.93 -12.81
C MET A 47 -14.96 -13.56 -12.65
N TRP A 48 -15.46 -12.52 -13.34
CA TRP A 48 -14.98 -11.15 -13.18
C TRP A 48 -15.25 -10.59 -11.76
N ILE A 49 -16.45 -10.82 -11.24
CA ILE A 49 -16.82 -10.42 -9.88
C ILE A 49 -15.93 -11.12 -8.83
N MET A 50 -15.76 -12.43 -8.99
CA MET A 50 -14.91 -13.22 -8.09
C MET A 50 -13.45 -12.79 -8.16
N GLY A 51 -12.92 -12.50 -9.35
CA GLY A 51 -11.58 -11.95 -9.55
C GLY A 51 -11.41 -10.61 -8.85
N GLY A 52 -12.38 -9.70 -8.98
CA GLY A 52 -12.40 -8.43 -8.28
C GLY A 52 -12.39 -8.56 -6.75
N LEU A 53 -13.24 -9.41 -6.21
CA LEU A 53 -13.29 -9.72 -4.78
C LEU A 53 -11.99 -10.34 -4.26
N PHE A 54 -11.37 -11.21 -5.05
CA PHE A 54 -10.08 -11.79 -4.72
C PHE A 54 -8.99 -10.71 -4.61
N VAL A 55 -8.91 -9.80 -5.58
CA VAL A 55 -7.95 -8.68 -5.55
C VAL A 55 -8.16 -7.81 -4.32
N ILE A 56 -9.41 -7.46 -4.01
CA ILE A 56 -9.77 -6.69 -2.81
C ILE A 56 -9.33 -7.42 -1.54
N GLY A 57 -9.64 -8.71 -1.42
CA GLY A 57 -9.26 -9.54 -0.28
C GLY A 57 -7.74 -9.68 -0.14
N ALA A 58 -7.03 -9.92 -1.23
CA ALA A 58 -5.58 -10.01 -1.26
C ALA A 58 -4.91 -8.68 -0.84
N THR A 59 -5.46 -7.55 -1.29
CA THR A 59 -4.96 -6.22 -0.90
C THR A 59 -5.04 -6.03 0.61
N HIS A 60 -6.17 -6.35 1.23
CA HIS A 60 -6.34 -6.21 2.68
C HIS A 60 -5.55 -7.24 3.49
N ALA A 61 -5.44 -8.48 3.00
CA ALA A 61 -4.79 -9.55 3.72
C ALA A 61 -3.26 -9.51 3.65
N TYR A 62 -2.70 -9.04 2.54
CA TYR A 62 -1.26 -9.11 2.28
C TYR A 62 -0.63 -7.74 2.04
N ILE A 63 -1.19 -6.91 1.15
CA ILE A 63 -0.54 -5.67 0.74
C ILE A 63 -0.54 -4.64 1.87
N LEU A 64 -1.69 -4.37 2.50
CA LEU A 64 -1.75 -3.39 3.57
C LEU A 64 -0.86 -3.73 4.77
N PRO A 65 -0.86 -4.95 5.34
CA PRO A 65 0.03 -5.30 6.45
C PRO A 65 1.51 -5.27 6.09
N MET A 66 1.87 -5.49 4.82
CA MET A 66 3.25 -5.46 4.34
C MET A 66 3.77 -4.05 4.06
N MET A 67 2.90 -3.03 3.99
CA MET A 67 3.30 -1.64 3.68
C MET A 67 4.36 -1.07 4.62
N PRO A 68 4.26 -1.18 5.96
CA PRO A 68 5.29 -0.69 6.86
C PRO A 68 6.66 -1.34 6.59
N TYR A 69 6.66 -2.64 6.33
CA TYR A 69 7.88 -3.40 6.02
C TYR A 69 8.52 -2.92 4.71
N ILE A 70 7.72 -2.76 3.66
CA ILE A 70 8.21 -2.28 2.35
C ILE A 70 8.83 -0.88 2.49
N GLN A 71 8.18 0.03 3.21
CA GLN A 71 8.69 1.39 3.40
C GLN A 71 9.98 1.39 4.24
N MET A 72 10.07 0.53 5.25
CA MET A 72 11.30 0.37 6.03
C MET A 72 12.44 -0.20 5.18
N LEU A 73 12.15 -1.17 4.32
CA LEU A 73 13.13 -1.73 3.38
C LEU A 73 13.65 -0.66 2.40
N MET A 74 12.75 0.15 1.83
CA MET A 74 13.12 1.27 0.96
C MET A 74 13.96 2.32 1.69
N PHE A 75 13.66 2.58 2.96
CA PHE A 75 14.49 3.44 3.81
C PHE A 75 15.89 2.86 4.01
N ILE A 76 16.02 1.56 4.33
CA ILE A 76 17.30 0.89 4.49
C ILE A 76 18.11 0.96 3.20
N LEU A 77 17.50 0.70 2.05
CA LEU A 77 18.15 0.82 0.74
C LEU A 77 18.68 2.25 0.50
N SER A 78 17.89 3.26 0.81
CA SER A 78 18.30 4.66 0.75
C SER A 78 19.49 4.97 1.69
N MET A 79 19.52 4.36 2.87
CA MET A 79 20.65 4.48 3.81
C MET A 79 21.92 3.83 3.26
N VAL A 80 21.82 2.65 2.67
CA VAL A 80 22.98 1.98 2.03
C VAL A 80 23.55 2.86 0.91
N THR A 81 22.69 3.43 0.06
CA THR A 81 23.14 4.34 -1.00
C THR A 81 23.89 5.55 -0.43
N MET A 82 23.35 6.18 0.62
CA MET A 82 23.98 7.33 1.28
C MET A 82 25.33 6.96 1.91
N VAL A 83 25.45 5.77 2.51
CA VAL A 83 26.74 5.29 3.05
C VAL A 83 27.76 5.08 1.93
N MET A 84 27.35 4.53 0.79
CA MET A 84 28.23 4.38 -0.38
C MET A 84 28.71 5.73 -0.91
N GLU A 85 27.83 6.71 -1.01
CA GLU A 85 28.20 8.09 -1.38
C GLU A 85 29.18 8.71 -0.37
N ALA A 86 28.92 8.52 0.93
CA ALA A 86 29.82 9.02 1.99
C ALA A 86 31.21 8.35 1.92
N MET A 87 31.31 7.06 1.62
CA MET A 87 32.59 6.36 1.45
C MET A 87 33.39 6.91 0.28
N ILE A 88 32.76 7.31 -0.82
CA ILE A 88 33.42 7.95 -1.96
C ILE A 88 33.84 9.39 -1.61
N ALA A 89 33.01 10.11 -0.87
CA ALA A 89 33.28 11.50 -0.48
C ALA A 89 34.35 11.63 0.62
N ALA A 90 34.53 10.61 1.47
CA ALA A 90 35.43 10.64 2.62
C ALA A 90 36.90 10.96 2.27
N PRO A 91 37.52 10.34 1.23
CA PRO A 91 38.89 10.68 0.83
C PRO A 91 39.02 12.14 0.37
N ILE A 92 38.04 12.63 -0.38
CA ILE A 92 38.02 14.02 -0.87
C ILE A 92 37.91 14.99 0.32
N TRP A 93 37.02 14.68 1.27
CA TRP A 93 36.85 15.45 2.49
C TRP A 93 38.13 15.46 3.36
N ALA A 94 38.82 14.29 3.47
CA ALA A 94 40.12 14.23 4.18
C ALA A 94 41.17 15.12 3.54
N LEU A 95 41.24 15.17 2.21
CA LEU A 95 42.16 16.06 1.49
C LEU A 95 41.88 17.56 1.75
N MET A 96 40.61 17.90 1.97
CA MET A 96 40.25 19.31 2.31
C MET A 96 40.74 19.73 3.69
N HIS A 97 41.05 18.81 4.60
CA HIS A 97 41.64 19.11 5.89
C HIS A 97 43.16 19.52 5.81
N PHE A 98 43.83 19.16 4.73
CA PHE A 98 45.22 19.58 4.50
C PHE A 98 45.36 21.02 3.99
N ARG A 99 44.23 21.65 3.61
CA ARG A 99 44.25 23.08 3.26
C ARG A 99 44.28 23.91 4.55
N LEU A 100 45.44 24.39 4.90
CA LEU A 100 45.70 25.27 6.04
C LEU A 100 45.39 26.77 5.70
N ASP A 101 44.20 27.07 5.24
CA ASP A 101 43.71 28.45 5.12
C ASP A 101 43.24 28.91 6.51
N GLY A 102 44.17 29.33 7.27
CA GLY A 102 44.43 29.43 8.67
C GLY A 102 43.69 30.45 9.49
N GLN A 103 42.37 30.61 9.55
CA GLN A 103 41.78 31.43 10.61
C GLN A 103 40.51 30.86 11.26
N ALA A 104 39.93 29.82 10.77
CA ALA A 104 38.75 29.18 11.36
C ALA A 104 39.02 27.72 11.68
N PHE A 105 38.53 27.24 12.83
CA PHE A 105 38.64 25.83 13.27
C PHE A 105 38.01 24.85 12.27
N VAL A 106 37.02 25.28 11.50
CA VAL A 106 36.36 24.54 10.43
C VAL A 106 36.21 25.49 9.24
N SER A 107 36.86 25.16 8.13
CA SER A 107 36.68 25.91 6.88
C SER A 107 35.29 25.60 6.27
N GLU A 108 34.79 26.50 5.45
CA GLU A 108 33.50 26.34 4.79
C GLU A 108 33.43 25.05 3.93
N HIS A 109 34.57 24.66 3.36
CA HIS A 109 34.70 23.41 2.57
C HIS A 109 34.63 22.15 3.43
N GLN A 110 35.11 22.19 4.67
CA GLN A 110 35.05 21.04 5.61
C GLN A 110 33.65 20.86 6.19
N ARG A 111 32.88 21.96 6.32
CA ARG A 111 31.52 21.96 6.87
C ARG A 111 30.61 20.99 6.17
N ALA A 112 30.72 20.88 4.84
CA ALA A 112 29.88 19.97 4.04
C ALA A 112 30.04 18.49 4.48
N GLY A 113 31.28 18.04 4.75
CA GLY A 113 31.52 16.67 5.21
C GLY A 113 30.99 16.40 6.61
N TYR A 114 31.12 17.35 7.53
CA TYR A 114 30.52 17.25 8.88
C TYR A 114 29.00 17.17 8.81
N MET A 115 28.36 17.92 7.90
CA MET A 115 26.92 17.89 7.69
C MET A 115 26.45 16.53 7.16
N ILE A 116 27.18 15.92 6.22
CA ILE A 116 26.87 14.59 5.71
C ILE A 116 26.96 13.57 6.84
N MET A 117 28.01 13.60 7.64
CA MET A 117 28.22 12.69 8.76
C MET A 117 27.13 12.84 9.84
N PHE A 118 26.78 14.07 10.19
CA PHE A 118 25.71 14.37 11.14
C PHE A 118 24.34 13.92 10.63
N ASN A 119 24.04 14.20 9.35
CA ASN A 119 22.80 13.76 8.72
C ASN A 119 22.70 12.24 8.70
N MET A 120 23.79 11.52 8.38
CA MET A 120 23.80 10.05 8.37
C MET A 120 23.53 9.49 9.78
N PHE A 121 24.13 10.05 10.83
CA PHE A 121 23.93 9.61 12.20
C PHE A 121 22.50 9.89 12.69
N LEU A 122 21.97 11.09 12.38
CA LEU A 122 20.63 11.48 12.84
C LEU A 122 19.49 10.79 12.09
N ARG A 123 19.75 10.37 10.86
CA ARG A 123 18.73 9.82 9.96
C ARG A 123 18.10 8.52 10.50
N ILE A 124 18.89 7.67 11.16
CA ILE A 124 18.40 6.39 11.70
C ILE A 124 17.37 6.62 12.83
N PRO A 125 17.69 7.35 13.93
CA PRO A 125 16.71 7.57 14.99
C PRO A 125 15.48 8.35 14.51
N VAL A 126 15.67 9.32 13.61
CA VAL A 126 14.55 10.09 13.04
C VAL A 126 13.65 9.22 12.17
N ALA A 127 14.17 8.23 11.45
CA ALA A 127 13.35 7.28 10.70
C ALA A 127 12.54 6.36 11.62
N MET A 128 13.10 5.93 12.75
CA MET A 128 12.34 5.17 13.74
C MET A 128 11.17 5.99 14.31
N LEU A 129 11.40 7.26 14.61
CA LEU A 129 10.33 8.18 15.01
C LEU A 129 9.31 8.38 13.87
N GLY A 130 9.77 8.50 12.63
CA GLY A 130 8.94 8.55 11.44
C GLY A 130 8.05 7.32 11.28
N MET A 131 8.55 6.13 11.63
CA MET A 131 7.77 4.89 11.60
C MET A 131 6.67 4.89 12.67
N LEU A 132 6.96 5.28 13.91
CA LEU A 132 5.96 5.40 14.97
C LEU A 132 4.88 6.44 14.61
N LEU A 133 5.31 7.57 14.07
CA LEU A 133 4.41 8.62 13.60
C LEU A 133 3.52 8.11 12.45
N SER A 134 4.08 7.36 11.50
CA SER A 134 3.33 6.83 10.36
C SER A 134 2.22 5.87 10.79
N ILE A 135 2.46 5.02 11.77
CA ILE A 135 1.45 4.12 12.34
C ILE A 135 0.32 4.93 13.01
N SER A 136 0.69 5.96 13.78
CA SER A 136 -0.28 6.84 14.45
C SER A 136 -1.13 7.61 13.44
N VAL A 137 -0.52 8.18 12.42
CA VAL A 137 -1.21 8.90 11.34
C VAL A 137 -2.11 7.95 10.55
N PHE A 138 -1.63 6.75 10.23
CA PHE A 138 -2.43 5.73 9.56
C PHE A 138 -3.70 5.40 10.35
N ASN A 139 -3.56 5.06 11.63
CA ASN A 139 -4.70 4.73 12.49
C ASN A 139 -5.69 5.88 12.63
N ALA A 140 -5.19 7.11 12.85
CA ALA A 140 -6.05 8.30 12.93
C ALA A 140 -6.81 8.55 11.62
N THR A 141 -6.14 8.43 10.48
CA THR A 141 -6.75 8.67 9.17
C THR A 141 -7.78 7.59 8.82
N ILE A 142 -7.52 6.31 9.16
CA ILE A 142 -8.50 5.23 9.00
C ILE A 142 -9.74 5.48 9.86
N LEU A 143 -9.57 5.97 11.10
CA LEU A 143 -10.70 6.33 11.96
C LEU A 143 -11.53 7.44 11.33
N VAL A 144 -10.90 8.52 10.87
CA VAL A 144 -11.61 9.63 10.19
C VAL A 144 -12.32 9.13 8.93
N MET A 145 -11.64 8.30 8.13
CA MET A 145 -12.24 7.71 6.94
C MET A 145 -13.47 6.86 7.28
N SER A 146 -13.42 6.02 8.31
CA SER A 146 -14.54 5.16 8.70
C SER A 146 -15.76 5.97 9.14
N VAL A 147 -15.56 7.08 9.86
CA VAL A 147 -16.62 7.96 10.33
C VAL A 147 -17.24 8.80 9.20
N THR A 148 -16.45 9.19 8.20
CA THR A 148 -16.92 10.05 7.11
C THR A 148 -17.43 9.26 5.90
N PHE A 149 -16.79 8.15 5.56
CA PHE A 149 -17.12 7.36 4.38
C PHE A 149 -18.45 6.61 4.54
N TYR A 150 -18.73 6.05 5.71
CA TYR A 150 -19.95 5.27 5.93
C TYR A 150 -21.23 6.10 5.76
N PRO A 151 -21.39 7.29 6.36
CA PRO A 151 -22.56 8.16 6.10
C PRO A 151 -22.65 8.62 4.64
N ALA A 152 -21.50 8.88 3.98
CA ALA A 152 -21.48 9.27 2.57
C ALA A 152 -21.98 8.14 1.65
N VAL A 153 -21.62 6.89 1.93
CA VAL A 153 -22.14 5.72 1.23
C VAL A 153 -23.63 5.55 1.48
N GLN A 154 -24.08 5.70 2.72
CA GLN A 154 -25.48 5.57 3.08
C GLN A 154 -26.34 6.60 2.36
N SER A 155 -25.93 7.86 2.35
CA SER A 155 -26.67 8.92 1.62
C SER A 155 -26.72 8.69 0.10
N ALA A 156 -25.65 8.13 -0.48
CA ALA A 156 -25.60 7.79 -1.90
C ALA A 156 -26.53 6.59 -2.25
N THR A 157 -26.74 5.67 -1.32
CA THR A 157 -27.62 4.50 -1.51
C THR A 157 -29.09 4.86 -1.30
N GLU A 158 -29.40 5.77 -0.37
CA GLU A 158 -30.78 6.27 -0.12
C GLU A 158 -31.34 7.05 -1.32
N GLY A 159 -30.47 7.66 -2.15
CA GLY A 159 -30.85 8.34 -3.39
C GLY A 159 -31.23 7.41 -4.55
N GLY A 160 -31.35 6.10 -4.35
CA GLY A 160 -31.87 5.12 -5.31
C GLY A 160 -30.88 4.63 -6.38
N GLY A 161 -29.68 5.20 -6.45
CA GLY A 161 -28.70 4.86 -7.51
C GLY A 161 -27.72 3.74 -7.19
N GLY A 162 -27.60 3.28 -5.95
CA GLY A 162 -26.52 2.39 -5.52
C GLY A 162 -26.92 1.20 -4.65
N SER A 163 -28.22 0.94 -4.46
CA SER A 163 -28.72 -0.07 -3.53
C SER A 163 -28.60 -1.52 -4.00
N GLY A 164 -28.06 -1.76 -5.20
CA GLY A 164 -27.87 -3.08 -5.76
C GLY A 164 -26.51 -3.70 -5.40
N PHE A 165 -26.39 -5.01 -5.66
CA PHE A 165 -25.16 -5.78 -5.49
C PHE A 165 -23.94 -5.12 -6.15
N LEU A 166 -24.10 -4.59 -7.36
CA LEU A 166 -23.02 -3.89 -8.09
C LEU A 166 -22.58 -2.61 -7.38
N GLY A 167 -23.52 -1.82 -6.84
CA GLY A 167 -23.22 -0.62 -6.06
C GLY A 167 -22.38 -0.95 -4.82
N SER A 168 -22.74 -2.00 -4.09
CA SER A 168 -21.97 -2.47 -2.93
C SER A 168 -20.55 -2.91 -3.32
N LEU A 169 -20.39 -3.56 -4.47
CA LEU A 169 -19.09 -3.99 -4.97
C LEU A 169 -18.20 -2.79 -5.34
N ILE A 170 -18.76 -1.78 -6.00
CA ILE A 170 -18.06 -0.55 -6.35
C ILE A 170 -17.63 0.20 -5.08
N MET A 171 -18.50 0.32 -4.09
CA MET A 171 -18.20 0.98 -2.82
C MET A 171 -17.10 0.24 -2.04
N LEU A 172 -17.12 -1.09 -2.05
CA LEU A 172 -16.06 -1.92 -1.47
C LEU A 172 -14.72 -1.69 -2.18
N GLY A 173 -14.72 -1.59 -3.50
CA GLY A 173 -13.55 -1.26 -4.30
C GLY A 173 -12.99 0.13 -3.98
N MET A 174 -13.87 1.14 -3.89
CA MET A 174 -13.48 2.50 -3.49
C MET A 174 -12.89 2.54 -2.07
N MET A 175 -13.52 1.88 -1.11
CA MET A 175 -13.01 1.78 0.25
C MET A 175 -11.62 1.14 0.28
N THR A 176 -11.41 0.07 -0.47
CA THR A 176 -10.10 -0.60 -0.59
C THR A 176 -9.05 0.32 -1.18
N TYR A 177 -9.40 1.04 -2.25
CA TYR A 177 -8.50 2.01 -2.87
C TYR A 177 -8.12 3.14 -1.91
N LEU A 178 -9.08 3.67 -1.14
CA LEU A 178 -8.82 4.70 -0.13
C LEU A 178 -7.89 4.17 0.98
N HIS A 179 -8.12 2.96 1.50
CA HIS A 179 -7.24 2.34 2.47
C HIS A 179 -5.80 2.22 1.93
N TYR A 180 -5.65 1.77 0.69
CA TYR A 180 -4.35 1.68 0.04
C TYR A 180 -3.67 3.04 -0.07
N GLN A 181 -4.38 4.08 -0.51
CA GLN A 181 -3.83 5.44 -0.64
C GLN A 181 -3.42 6.02 0.73
N ILE A 182 -4.24 5.81 1.76
CA ILE A 182 -3.92 6.23 3.13
C ILE A 182 -2.67 5.52 3.62
N ALA A 183 -2.56 4.20 3.42
CA ALA A 183 -1.39 3.43 3.80
C ALA A 183 -0.12 3.95 3.11
N MET A 184 -0.16 4.12 1.79
CA MET A 184 0.96 4.63 1.01
C MET A 184 1.44 6.00 1.52
N ARG A 185 0.50 6.93 1.78
CA ARG A 185 0.82 8.28 2.24
C ARG A 185 1.33 8.31 3.68
N SER A 186 0.68 7.56 4.56
CA SER A 186 1.08 7.50 5.98
C SER A 186 2.46 6.87 6.15
N PHE A 187 2.72 5.74 5.53
CA PHE A 187 4.02 5.06 5.68
C PHE A 187 5.16 5.70 4.89
N ALA A 188 4.87 6.57 3.91
CA ALA A 188 5.89 7.41 3.27
C ALA A 188 6.60 8.37 4.25
N LEU A 189 6.00 8.65 5.42
CA LEU A 189 6.62 9.47 6.47
C LEU A 189 7.93 8.86 7.00
N VAL A 190 8.11 7.54 6.93
CA VAL A 190 9.35 6.86 7.34
C VAL A 190 10.57 7.44 6.63
N SER A 191 10.44 7.73 5.35
CA SER A 191 11.52 8.32 4.53
C SER A 191 11.43 9.85 4.44
N ALA A 192 10.23 10.42 4.48
CA ALA A 192 10.01 11.86 4.33
C ALA A 192 10.51 12.66 5.54
N VAL A 193 10.26 12.17 6.78
CA VAL A 193 10.65 12.88 8.01
C VAL A 193 12.17 13.05 8.10
N PRO A 194 13.00 12.00 7.94
CA PRO A 194 14.46 12.18 7.92
C PRO A 194 14.96 13.11 6.83
N GLY A 195 14.33 13.05 5.64
CA GLY A 195 14.68 13.93 4.52
C GLY A 195 14.34 15.39 4.77
N GLN A 196 13.31 15.69 5.54
CA GLN A 196 12.97 17.07 5.92
C GLN A 196 13.91 17.60 7.01
N VAL A 197 14.16 16.83 8.05
CA VAL A 197 15.06 17.20 9.14
C VAL A 197 16.47 17.48 8.61
N GLY A 198 16.97 16.65 7.69
CA GLY A 198 18.28 16.85 7.05
C GLY A 198 18.39 18.14 6.21
N ARG A 199 17.28 18.78 5.84
CA ARG A 199 17.29 20.08 5.11
C ARG A 199 17.33 21.31 6.02
N TRP A 200 17.13 21.15 7.32
CA TRP A 200 17.17 22.26 8.27
C TRP A 200 18.59 22.64 8.72
N PHE A 201 19.53 21.76 8.46
CA PHE A 201 20.96 21.92 8.76
C PHE A 201 21.80 22.12 7.50
#